data_7d5d4af22b61e889ee84f298ab76c06c
#
_entry.id   7d5d4af22b61e889ee84f298ab76c06c
#
_cell.length_a   1.000
_cell.length_b   1.000
_cell.length_c   1.000
_cell.angle_alpha   90.00
_cell.angle_beta   90.00
_cell.angle_gamma   90.00
#
_symmetry.space_group_name_H-M   'P 1'
#
loop_
_entity.id
_entity.type
_entity.pdbx_description
1 polymer ?
#
loop_
_entity_poly.entity_id
_entity_poly.type
_entity_poly.pdbx_seq_one_letter_code
_entity_poly.pdbx_strand_id
1 'polypeptide(L)'
;MKKILLTLLLTLFSFSLLADEKPGRFFKDQPDVNDDYQIHFIYFLAKNTKDKERDINGWIEKQVKKTDDLFFELTGNKQRFKLDRRKDGKLDISFARMDRKARKGGWNVNYPDYYLQKIGFNNPKKLYLSFTD
;
A
#
# COMPACT_ATOMS: atom_id res chain seq x y z
N MET A 1 -36.38 -11.95 19.00
CA MET A 1 -36.08 -11.74 17.57
C MET A 1 -35.24 -10.48 17.28
N LYS A 2 -35.54 -9.30 17.82
CA LYS A 2 -34.72 -8.07 17.58
C LYS A 2 -33.26 -8.18 18.04
N LYS A 3 -32.96 -8.85 19.14
CA LYS A 3 -31.58 -9.03 19.65
C LYS A 3 -30.72 -9.97 18.76
N ILE A 4 -31.33 -11.00 18.20
CA ILE A 4 -30.64 -11.95 17.28
C ILE A 4 -30.30 -11.26 15.97
N LEU A 5 -31.18 -10.40 15.46
CA LEU A 5 -30.95 -9.65 14.23
C LEU A 5 -29.81 -8.63 14.38
N LEU A 6 -29.70 -7.99 15.54
CA LEU A 6 -28.62 -7.04 15.83
C LEU A 6 -27.26 -7.75 15.94
N THR A 7 -27.22 -8.92 16.57
CA THR A 7 -25.98 -9.72 16.68
C THR A 7 -25.52 -10.23 15.33
N LEU A 8 -26.44 -10.65 14.47
CA LEU A 8 -26.13 -11.08 13.10
C LEU A 8 -25.62 -9.92 12.23
N LEU A 9 -26.16 -8.72 12.41
CA LEU A 9 -25.73 -7.52 11.69
C LEU A 9 -24.30 -7.08 12.11
N LEU A 10 -23.98 -7.17 13.40
CA LEU A 10 -22.64 -6.87 13.93
C LEU A 10 -21.60 -7.88 13.42
N THR A 11 -21.94 -9.17 13.33
CA THR A 11 -21.02 -10.20 12.80
C THR A 11 -20.75 -10.02 11.30
N LEU A 12 -21.73 -9.59 10.52
CA LEU A 12 -21.53 -9.29 9.09
C LEU A 12 -20.62 -8.07 8.86
N PHE A 13 -20.64 -7.07 9.76
CA PHE A 13 -19.75 -5.91 9.67
C PHE A 13 -18.29 -6.25 10.02
N SER A 14 -18.09 -7.21 10.93
CA SER A 14 -16.75 -7.67 11.32
C SER A 14 -16.04 -8.45 10.21
N PHE A 15 -16.78 -9.18 9.38
CA PHE A 15 -16.19 -9.97 8.28
C PHE A 15 -15.54 -9.12 7.18
N SER A 16 -16.02 -7.90 6.95
CA SER A 16 -15.44 -7.02 5.92
C SER A 16 -14.09 -6.43 6.31
N LEU A 17 -13.85 -6.24 7.61
CA LEU A 17 -12.56 -5.75 8.13
C LEU A 17 -11.49 -6.85 8.13
N LEU A 18 -11.89 -8.10 8.38
CA LEU A 18 -10.98 -9.25 8.39
C LEU A 18 -10.52 -9.68 7.00
N ALA A 19 -11.24 -9.31 5.94
CA ALA A 19 -10.90 -9.70 4.57
C ALA A 19 -9.57 -9.09 4.07
N ASP A 20 -9.18 -7.94 4.60
CA ASP A 20 -7.92 -7.28 4.26
C ASP A 20 -6.78 -7.64 5.22
N GLU A 21 -7.08 -8.17 6.41
CA GLU A 21 -6.06 -8.63 7.36
C GLU A 21 -5.47 -9.97 6.91
N LYS A 22 -4.21 -9.92 6.53
CA LYS A 22 -3.45 -11.10 6.06
C LYS A 22 -2.09 -11.13 6.74
N PRO A 23 -1.56 -12.33 7.03
CA PRO A 23 -0.23 -12.46 7.62
C PRO A 23 0.85 -11.75 6.79
N GLY A 24 1.65 -10.92 7.44
CA GLY A 24 2.73 -10.17 6.82
C GLY A 24 2.31 -8.86 6.14
N ARG A 25 1.04 -8.48 6.17
CA ARG A 25 0.52 -7.21 5.64
C ARG A 25 0.65 -6.09 6.65
N PHE A 26 1.08 -4.93 6.17
CA PHE A 26 1.17 -3.70 6.96
C PHE A 26 0.19 -2.65 6.44
N PHE A 27 -0.57 -2.04 7.34
CA PHE A 27 -1.54 -0.99 7.01
C PHE A 27 -1.00 0.42 7.27
N LYS A 28 0.23 0.51 7.75
CA LYS A 28 0.92 1.74 8.08
C LYS A 28 2.37 1.64 7.67
N ASP A 29 2.95 2.78 7.41
CA ASP A 29 4.37 2.97 7.29
C ASP A 29 5.09 2.45 8.54
N GLN A 30 6.08 1.59 8.37
CA GLN A 30 6.83 1.01 9.48
C GLN A 30 7.94 1.98 9.92
N PRO A 31 8.47 1.83 11.14
CA PRO A 31 9.54 2.71 11.60
C PRO A 31 10.76 2.70 10.69
N ASP A 32 11.18 3.88 10.26
CA ASP A 32 12.32 4.09 9.38
C ASP A 32 13.62 3.57 9.97
N VAL A 33 14.48 3.03 9.12
CA VAL A 33 15.84 2.60 9.49
C VAL A 33 16.79 3.77 9.56
N ASN A 34 16.53 4.81 8.76
CA ASN A 34 17.30 6.06 8.71
C ASN A 34 16.38 7.24 8.43
N ASP A 35 16.90 8.46 8.48
CA ASP A 35 16.16 9.71 8.26
C ASP A 35 16.36 10.30 6.85
N ASP A 36 16.67 9.47 5.87
CA ASP A 36 16.86 9.88 4.47
C ASP A 36 15.54 10.12 3.74
N TYR A 37 15.60 10.83 2.60
CA TYR A 37 14.51 10.84 1.64
C TYR A 37 14.39 9.47 0.99
N GLN A 38 13.19 8.89 0.97
CA GLN A 38 12.96 7.50 0.56
C GLN A 38 11.71 7.37 -0.31
N ILE A 39 11.66 6.31 -1.11
CA ILE A 39 10.47 5.90 -1.84
C ILE A 39 9.76 4.79 -1.06
N HIS A 40 8.55 5.07 -0.61
CA HIS A 40 7.66 4.12 0.07
C HIS A 40 6.59 3.60 -0.90
N PHE A 41 6.30 2.31 -0.86
CA PHE A 41 5.36 1.67 -1.77
C PHE A 41 4.05 1.33 -1.07
N ILE A 42 2.95 1.56 -1.78
CA ILE A 42 1.61 1.26 -1.27
C ILE A 42 0.87 0.38 -2.29
N TYR A 43 0.40 -0.78 -1.86
CA TYR A 43 -0.60 -1.53 -2.62
C TYR A 43 -1.96 -0.93 -2.32
N PHE A 44 -2.47 -0.14 -3.25
CA PHE A 44 -3.63 0.71 -3.06
C PHE A 44 -4.81 0.25 -3.90
N LEU A 45 -5.86 -0.22 -3.26
CA LEU A 45 -7.05 -0.76 -3.92
C LEU A 45 -8.29 0.13 -3.72
N ALA A 46 -9.13 0.21 -4.75
CA ALA A 46 -10.47 0.74 -4.58
C ALA A 46 -11.33 -0.22 -3.76
N LYS A 47 -12.42 0.28 -3.16
CA LYS A 47 -13.30 -0.48 -2.26
C LYS A 47 -13.79 -1.80 -2.83
N ASN A 48 -14.06 -1.85 -4.14
CA ASN A 48 -14.62 -3.02 -4.86
C ASN A 48 -13.57 -3.80 -5.68
N THR A 49 -12.30 -3.47 -5.58
CA THR A 49 -11.24 -4.16 -6.32
C THR A 49 -10.84 -5.45 -5.59
N LYS A 50 -10.74 -6.54 -6.35
CA LYS A 50 -10.25 -7.82 -5.82
C LYS A 50 -8.81 -7.69 -5.36
N ASP A 51 -8.53 -8.13 -4.16
CA ASP A 51 -7.18 -8.19 -3.61
C ASP A 51 -6.40 -9.37 -4.20
N LYS A 52 -5.28 -9.07 -4.86
CA LYS A 52 -4.34 -10.06 -5.41
C LYS A 52 -3.09 -10.24 -4.53
N GLU A 53 -3.10 -9.67 -3.33
CA GLU A 53 -2.04 -9.84 -2.32
C GLU A 53 -0.63 -9.39 -2.80
N ARG A 54 -0.57 -8.39 -3.68
CA ARG A 54 0.69 -7.98 -4.33
C ARG A 54 1.71 -7.39 -3.36
N ASP A 55 1.27 -6.90 -2.22
CA ASP A 55 2.09 -6.37 -1.13
C ASP A 55 2.81 -7.47 -0.32
N ILE A 56 2.28 -8.69 -0.32
CA ILE A 56 2.79 -9.80 0.50
C ILE A 56 3.23 -11.03 -0.30
N ASN A 57 2.91 -11.12 -1.59
CA ASN A 57 3.26 -12.26 -2.44
C ASN A 57 4.59 -12.10 -3.21
N GLY A 58 5.35 -11.02 -2.96
CA GLY A 58 6.63 -10.72 -3.62
C GLY A 58 6.50 -10.06 -5.00
N TRP A 59 5.28 -9.82 -5.49
CA TRP A 59 5.10 -9.24 -6.82
C TRP A 59 5.63 -7.80 -6.90
N ILE A 60 5.28 -6.93 -5.95
CA ILE A 60 5.76 -5.53 -5.90
C ILE A 60 7.27 -5.50 -5.74
N GLU A 61 7.85 -6.29 -4.81
CA GLU A 61 9.29 -6.37 -4.63
C GLU A 61 10.02 -6.70 -5.95
N LYS A 62 9.48 -7.66 -6.71
CA LYS A 62 10.04 -8.04 -8.02
C LYS A 62 9.97 -6.90 -9.03
N GLN A 63 8.86 -6.13 -9.09
CA GLN A 63 8.74 -5.01 -10.02
C GLN A 63 9.70 -3.88 -9.62
N VAL A 64 9.75 -3.54 -8.34
CA VAL A 64 10.66 -2.50 -7.81
C VAL A 64 12.11 -2.86 -8.09
N LYS A 65 12.52 -4.11 -7.83
CA LYS A 65 13.88 -4.57 -8.13
C LYS A 65 14.23 -4.41 -9.60
N LYS A 66 13.35 -4.80 -10.52
CA LYS A 66 13.59 -4.64 -11.97
C LYS A 66 13.77 -3.17 -12.35
N THR A 67 12.95 -2.30 -11.79
CA THR A 67 13.02 -0.86 -12.09
C THR A 67 14.30 -0.24 -11.53
N ASP A 68 14.71 -0.62 -10.32
CA ASP A 68 15.95 -0.16 -9.69
C ASP A 68 17.20 -0.68 -10.42
N ASP A 69 17.18 -1.93 -10.88
CA ASP A 69 18.28 -2.51 -11.68
C ASP A 69 18.40 -1.77 -13.03
N LEU A 70 17.29 -1.50 -13.71
CA LEU A 70 17.30 -0.73 -14.96
C LEU A 70 17.84 0.68 -14.73
N PHE A 71 17.42 1.36 -13.67
CA PHE A 71 17.92 2.69 -13.31
C PHE A 71 19.43 2.66 -13.04
N PHE A 72 19.91 1.64 -12.34
CA PHE A 72 21.32 1.45 -12.08
C PHE A 72 22.12 1.31 -13.38
N GLU A 73 21.67 0.48 -14.33
CA GLU A 73 22.30 0.33 -15.65
C GLU A 73 22.29 1.64 -16.44
N LEU A 74 21.13 2.32 -16.50
CA LEU A 74 20.99 3.59 -17.25
C LEU A 74 21.87 4.73 -16.70
N THR A 75 22.22 4.67 -15.41
CA THR A 75 23.13 5.64 -14.79
C THR A 75 24.61 5.24 -14.87
N GLY A 76 24.94 4.24 -15.68
CA GLY A 76 26.31 3.72 -15.82
C GLY A 76 26.80 3.02 -14.56
N ASN A 77 25.93 2.27 -13.91
CA ASN A 77 26.17 1.53 -12.66
C ASN A 77 26.57 2.42 -11.47
N LYS A 78 26.01 3.63 -11.41
CA LYS A 78 26.38 4.61 -10.37
C LYS A 78 25.31 4.88 -9.33
N GLN A 79 24.03 4.81 -9.71
CA GLN A 79 22.94 5.25 -8.83
C GLN A 79 21.85 4.21 -8.71
N ARG A 80 21.29 4.12 -7.51
CA ARG A 80 20.10 3.35 -7.18
C ARG A 80 19.07 4.23 -6.50
N PHE A 81 17.81 3.83 -6.55
CA PHE A 81 16.77 4.50 -5.79
C PHE A 81 16.99 4.32 -4.29
N LYS A 82 16.71 5.35 -3.52
CA LYS A 82 16.63 5.25 -2.05
C LYS A 82 15.26 4.67 -1.69
N LEU A 83 15.23 3.36 -1.53
CA LEU A 83 14.00 2.61 -1.23
C LEU A 83 13.79 2.54 0.28
N ASP A 84 12.55 2.76 0.71
CA ASP A 84 12.15 2.56 2.09
C ASP A 84 12.19 1.08 2.46
N ARG A 85 12.93 0.76 3.53
CA ARG A 85 13.14 -0.61 3.99
C ARG A 85 12.89 -0.73 5.48
N ARG A 86 12.31 -1.84 5.86
CA ARG A 86 12.14 -2.23 7.26
C ARG A 86 13.48 -2.66 7.88
N LYS A 87 13.49 -2.81 9.20
CA LYS A 87 14.66 -3.29 9.96
C LYS A 87 15.16 -4.68 9.53
N ASP A 88 14.29 -5.51 8.95
CA ASP A 88 14.65 -6.82 8.40
C ASP A 88 15.27 -6.76 6.98
N GLY A 89 15.45 -5.54 6.42
CA GLY A 89 16.02 -5.28 5.10
C GLY A 89 15.05 -5.44 3.94
N LYS A 90 13.83 -5.93 4.16
CA LYS A 90 12.80 -6.02 3.13
C LYS A 90 12.21 -4.64 2.82
N LEU A 91 11.66 -4.48 1.61
CA LEU A 91 10.91 -3.26 1.28
C LEU A 91 9.80 -3.03 2.30
N ASP A 92 9.61 -1.79 2.70
CA ASP A 92 8.41 -1.39 3.42
C ASP A 92 7.30 -1.14 2.41
N ILE A 93 6.33 -2.04 2.40
CA ILE A 93 5.16 -2.00 1.51
C ILE A 93 3.93 -1.97 2.38
N SER A 94 3.17 -0.89 2.28
CA SER A 94 1.89 -0.77 2.98
C SER A 94 0.72 -1.15 2.09
N PHE A 95 -0.35 -1.63 2.71
CA PHE A 95 -1.63 -1.85 2.07
C PHE A 95 -2.61 -0.75 2.47
N ALA A 96 -3.36 -0.23 1.50
CA ALA A 96 -4.47 0.67 1.76
C ALA A 96 -5.64 0.35 0.85
N ARG A 97 -6.86 0.40 1.40
CA ARG A 97 -8.10 0.27 0.64
C ARG A 97 -8.90 1.56 0.74
N MET A 98 -9.21 2.12 -0.41
CA MET A 98 -10.00 3.33 -0.53
C MET A 98 -11.44 3.09 -0.05
N ASP A 99 -12.06 4.09 0.52
CA ASP A 99 -13.47 4.07 0.94
C ASP A 99 -14.46 4.14 -0.25
N ARG A 100 -13.97 4.41 -1.46
CA ARG A 100 -14.75 4.57 -2.70
C ARG A 100 -14.50 3.45 -3.69
N LYS A 101 -15.52 3.15 -4.49
CA LYS A 101 -15.43 2.21 -5.61
C LYS A 101 -14.60 2.80 -6.75
N ALA A 102 -13.95 1.93 -7.51
CA ALA A 102 -13.32 2.32 -8.78
C ALA A 102 -14.37 2.95 -9.72
N ARG A 103 -13.98 4.02 -10.40
CA ARG A 103 -14.83 4.71 -11.39
C ARG A 103 -14.43 4.29 -12.79
N LYS A 104 -15.45 4.13 -13.66
CA LYS A 104 -15.23 4.02 -15.11
C LYS A 104 -14.66 5.36 -15.61
N GLY A 105 -13.47 5.37 -16.21
CA GLY A 105 -12.80 6.60 -16.67
C GLY A 105 -11.77 7.18 -15.70
N GLY A 106 -11.48 6.50 -14.59
CA GLY A 106 -10.43 6.88 -13.66
C GLY A 106 -10.88 7.78 -12.50
N TRP A 107 -9.92 8.10 -11.66
CA TRP A 107 -10.10 8.97 -10.50
C TRP A 107 -9.76 10.40 -10.86
N ASN A 108 -10.37 11.38 -10.19
CA ASN A 108 -9.74 12.67 -10.06
C ASN A 108 -8.40 12.46 -9.36
N VAL A 109 -7.29 12.80 -10.02
CA VAL A 109 -5.91 12.52 -9.59
C VAL A 109 -5.60 12.95 -8.16
N ASN A 110 -6.27 13.98 -7.65
CA ASN A 110 -6.04 14.50 -6.31
C ASN A 110 -6.69 13.67 -5.19
N TYR A 111 -7.64 12.80 -5.51
CA TYR A 111 -8.37 12.07 -4.46
C TYR A 111 -7.54 10.94 -3.82
N PRO A 112 -6.81 10.11 -4.57
CA PRO A 112 -5.90 9.14 -3.98
C PRO A 112 -4.88 9.77 -3.03
N ASP A 113 -4.23 10.86 -3.44
CA ASP A 113 -3.26 11.57 -2.60
C ASP A 113 -3.89 12.13 -1.32
N TYR A 114 -5.04 12.80 -1.45
CA TYR A 114 -5.80 13.27 -0.29
C TYR A 114 -6.16 12.14 0.66
N TYR A 115 -6.63 11.01 0.13
CA TYR A 115 -7.02 9.87 0.96
C TYR A 115 -5.82 9.27 1.68
N LEU A 116 -4.70 9.05 0.99
CA LEU A 116 -3.47 8.52 1.57
C LEU A 116 -2.93 9.43 2.68
N GLN A 117 -2.91 10.74 2.46
CA GLN A 117 -2.52 11.72 3.49
C GLN A 117 -3.44 11.65 4.71
N LYS A 118 -4.76 11.55 4.50
CA LYS A 118 -5.77 11.44 5.57
C LYS A 118 -5.57 10.20 6.44
N ILE A 119 -5.14 9.08 5.87
CA ILE A 119 -4.90 7.83 6.61
C ILE A 119 -3.46 7.68 7.13
N GLY A 120 -2.63 8.73 7.01
CA GLY A 120 -1.34 8.84 7.67
C GLY A 120 -0.10 8.69 6.78
N PHE A 121 -0.26 8.56 5.45
CA PHE A 121 0.88 8.57 4.51
C PHE A 121 1.21 10.01 4.14
N ASN A 122 1.89 10.73 5.02
CA ASN A 122 2.15 12.17 4.90
C ASN A 122 3.55 12.59 5.38
N ASN A 123 4.51 11.67 5.45
CA ASN A 123 5.88 11.99 5.81
C ASN A 123 6.54 12.85 4.69
N PRO A 124 7.01 14.06 4.98
CA PRO A 124 7.58 14.97 3.98
C PRO A 124 8.91 14.47 3.36
N LYS A 125 9.54 13.45 3.96
CA LYS A 125 10.75 12.82 3.43
C LYS A 125 10.47 11.59 2.57
N LYS A 126 9.19 11.24 2.36
CA LYS A 126 8.80 10.08 1.57
C LYS A 126 8.05 10.44 0.30
N LEU A 127 8.47 9.84 -0.81
CA LEU A 127 7.68 9.77 -2.02
C LEU A 127 6.84 8.49 -1.95
N TYR A 128 5.53 8.64 -1.89
CA TYR A 128 4.60 7.51 -1.87
C TYR A 128 4.22 7.11 -3.28
N LEU A 129 4.56 5.88 -3.69
CA LEU A 129 4.21 5.31 -4.99
C LEU A 129 3.21 4.17 -4.82
N SER A 130 2.08 4.28 -5.52
CA SER A 130 0.99 3.31 -5.41
C SER A 130 0.98 2.32 -6.57
N PHE A 131 0.84 1.03 -6.23
CA PHE A 131 0.47 -0.03 -7.16
C PHE A 131 -1.03 -0.30 -7.01
N THR A 132 -1.73 -0.35 -8.13
CA THR A 132 -3.18 -0.61 -8.18
C THR A 132 -3.49 -1.79 -9.12
N ASP A 133 -4.66 -2.38 -8.95
CA ASP A 133 -5.25 -3.39 -9.87
C ASP A 133 -6.50 -2.86 -10.55
#